data_29e74734afa1fe7b9a876bb1e6835854
#
_entry.id   29e74734afa1fe7b9a876bb1e6835854
#
_cell.length_a   1.000
_cell.length_b   1.000
_cell.length_c   1.000
_cell.angle_alpha   90.00
_cell.angle_beta   90.00
_cell.angle_gamma   90.00
#
_symmetry.space_group_name_H-M   'P 1'
#
loop_
_entity.id
_entity.type
_entity.pdbx_description
1 polymer ?
#
loop_
_entity_poly.entity_id
_entity_poly.type
_entity_poly.pdbx_seq_one_letter_code
_entity_poly.pdbx_strand_id
1 'polypeptide(L)'
;MKNVLRIISVLSLGVLLSFSLLNTKKVVVIDAGHGGNDYGVNRDGFVEKDVVLQVAKKIKGLNKNPNLEIILTRDDDTYPTLSERTDLVNKINPNLTLSLHINSVLKADSEKKGAEVYYKDNDASKKLAEKLAAKFSHCPVKTQKLHMLRMSNNPALLLELGFVNQKDEREYLASEKGQNETAEKILSFLNEN
;
A
#
# COMPACT_ATOMS: atom_id res chain seq x y z
N MET A 1 -57.11 -9.80 -15.17
CA MET A 1 -56.43 -9.86 -13.89
C MET A 1 -55.15 -10.70 -13.88
N LYS A 2 -55.14 -11.91 -14.49
CA LYS A 2 -53.91 -12.80 -14.50
C LYS A 2 -52.69 -12.17 -15.22
N ASN A 3 -52.90 -11.37 -16.27
CA ASN A 3 -51.82 -10.75 -17.05
C ASN A 3 -51.15 -9.54 -16.35
N VAL A 4 -51.95 -8.79 -15.57
CA VAL A 4 -51.45 -7.64 -14.78
C VAL A 4 -50.56 -8.13 -13.64
N LEU A 5 -50.92 -9.24 -12.98
CA LEU A 5 -50.06 -9.80 -11.94
C LEU A 5 -48.68 -10.30 -12.45
N ARG A 6 -48.65 -10.83 -13.70
CA ARG A 6 -47.39 -11.28 -14.31
C ARG A 6 -46.46 -10.11 -14.69
N ILE A 7 -47.03 -8.97 -15.13
CA ILE A 7 -46.26 -7.78 -15.46
C ILE A 7 -45.64 -7.16 -14.19
N ILE A 8 -46.40 -7.10 -13.10
CA ILE A 8 -45.95 -6.57 -11.82
C ILE A 8 -44.81 -7.44 -11.25
N SER A 9 -44.88 -8.77 -11.37
CA SER A 9 -43.85 -9.69 -10.91
C SER A 9 -42.52 -9.54 -11.68
N VAL A 10 -42.59 -9.29 -13.00
CA VAL A 10 -41.39 -9.08 -13.85
C VAL A 10 -40.74 -7.74 -13.56
N LEU A 11 -41.55 -6.68 -13.34
CA LEU A 11 -41.04 -5.36 -12.96
C LEU A 11 -40.37 -5.35 -11.56
N SER A 12 -40.96 -6.04 -10.58
CA SER A 12 -40.39 -6.12 -9.24
C SER A 12 -39.08 -6.92 -9.21
N LEU A 13 -38.95 -7.96 -10.04
CA LEU A 13 -37.70 -8.73 -10.17
C LEU A 13 -36.59 -7.92 -10.86
N GLY A 14 -36.95 -7.11 -11.87
CA GLY A 14 -36.01 -6.20 -12.52
C GLY A 14 -35.45 -5.10 -11.62
N VAL A 15 -36.27 -4.56 -10.72
CA VAL A 15 -35.85 -3.54 -9.73
C VAL A 15 -34.96 -4.17 -8.66
N LEU A 16 -35.22 -5.39 -8.21
CA LEU A 16 -34.36 -6.10 -7.24
C LEU A 16 -32.99 -6.46 -7.81
N LEU A 17 -32.90 -6.80 -9.10
CA LEU A 17 -31.62 -7.05 -9.78
C LEU A 17 -30.80 -5.77 -10.02
N SER A 18 -31.45 -4.61 -10.15
CA SER A 18 -30.74 -3.32 -10.32
C SER A 18 -30.07 -2.84 -9.03
N PHE A 19 -30.47 -3.31 -7.85
CA PHE A 19 -29.86 -2.96 -6.57
C PHE A 19 -28.62 -3.79 -6.22
N SER A 20 -28.29 -4.84 -6.99
CA SER A 20 -27.16 -5.75 -6.71
C SER A 20 -25.81 -5.30 -7.26
N LEU A 21 -25.72 -4.14 -7.90
CA LEU A 21 -24.46 -3.59 -8.42
C LEU A 21 -24.06 -2.29 -7.70
N LEU A 22 -24.14 -2.27 -6.39
CA LEU A 22 -23.34 -1.33 -5.61
C LEU A 22 -21.90 -1.81 -5.74
N ASN A 23 -21.21 -1.27 -6.73
CA ASN A 23 -19.78 -1.47 -6.91
C ASN A 23 -19.07 -0.84 -5.69
N THR A 24 -18.86 -1.64 -4.65
CA THR A 24 -18.21 -1.17 -3.41
C THR A 24 -16.78 -0.78 -3.77
N LYS A 25 -16.46 0.51 -3.58
CA LYS A 25 -15.09 0.99 -3.76
C LYS A 25 -14.13 0.13 -2.94
N LYS A 26 -13.07 -0.30 -3.59
CA LYS A 26 -11.94 -0.90 -2.90
C LYS A 26 -11.18 0.20 -2.15
N VAL A 27 -11.02 0.05 -0.85
CA VAL A 27 -10.29 0.98 0.00
C VAL A 27 -8.92 0.40 0.33
N VAL A 28 -7.87 1.17 0.07
CA VAL A 28 -6.48 0.84 0.42
C VAL A 28 -5.93 1.95 1.30
N VAL A 29 -5.35 1.57 2.44
CA VAL A 29 -4.58 2.50 3.27
C VAL A 29 -3.10 2.32 2.93
N ILE A 30 -2.45 3.42 2.55
CA ILE A 30 -1.00 3.50 2.41
C ILE A 30 -0.44 4.21 3.64
N ASP A 31 0.42 3.50 4.35
CA ASP A 31 1.14 4.02 5.49
C ASP A 31 2.53 4.49 5.04
N ALA A 32 2.75 5.79 5.03
CA ALA A 32 4.08 6.36 4.83
C ALA A 32 4.87 6.27 6.14
N GLY A 33 5.82 5.35 6.24
CA GLY A 33 6.61 5.15 7.44
C GLY A 33 7.28 6.41 7.98
N HIS A 34 7.62 6.42 9.27
CA HIS A 34 8.30 7.55 9.93
C HIS A 34 7.52 8.87 9.89
N GLY A 35 8.22 10.03 10.04
CA GLY A 35 7.64 11.36 9.98
C GLY A 35 8.07 12.24 11.17
N GLY A 36 7.95 13.55 11.06
CA GLY A 36 8.33 14.49 12.11
C GLY A 36 9.77 14.28 12.60
N ASN A 37 9.94 14.00 13.88
CA ASN A 37 11.25 13.74 14.50
C ASN A 37 11.81 12.32 14.26
N ASP A 38 11.02 11.41 13.71
CA ASP A 38 11.48 10.11 13.26
C ASP A 38 11.86 10.19 11.78
N TYR A 39 13.16 10.26 11.51
CA TYR A 39 13.69 10.38 10.15
C TYR A 39 13.71 9.04 9.40
N GLY A 40 13.57 7.91 10.12
CA GLY A 40 13.94 6.61 9.57
C GLY A 40 15.43 6.56 9.24
N VAL A 41 15.80 5.95 8.14
CA VAL A 41 17.19 6.01 7.68
C VAL A 41 17.52 7.42 7.21
N ASN A 42 18.62 7.97 7.77
CA ASN A 42 19.18 9.25 7.36
C ASN A 42 20.65 9.03 6.99
N ARG A 43 20.99 9.19 5.72
CA ARG A 43 22.33 8.90 5.21
C ARG A 43 22.68 9.73 3.98
N ASP A 44 23.80 10.42 4.01
CA ASP A 44 24.33 11.18 2.87
C ASP A 44 23.30 12.13 2.21
N GLY A 45 22.48 12.80 3.04
CA GLY A 45 21.41 13.69 2.58
C GLY A 45 20.11 12.99 2.16
N PHE A 46 20.09 11.66 2.16
CA PHE A 46 18.88 10.87 1.97
C PHE A 46 18.12 10.73 3.29
N VAL A 47 16.81 10.99 3.29
CA VAL A 47 15.94 10.87 4.45
C VAL A 47 14.75 9.99 4.09
N GLU A 48 14.62 8.85 4.76
CA GLU A 48 13.58 7.85 4.46
C GLU A 48 12.17 8.43 4.53
N LYS A 49 11.84 9.14 5.63
CA LYS A 49 10.49 9.69 5.83
C LYS A 49 10.01 10.56 4.67
N ASP A 50 10.92 11.31 4.03
CA ASP A 50 10.57 12.20 2.93
C ASP A 50 10.31 11.42 1.64
N VAL A 51 11.14 10.44 1.34
CA VAL A 51 11.01 9.61 0.14
C VAL A 51 9.74 8.77 0.18
N VAL A 52 9.46 8.08 1.29
CA VAL A 52 8.25 7.26 1.41
C VAL A 52 6.98 8.10 1.36
N LEU A 53 6.99 9.33 1.90
CA LEU A 53 5.87 10.26 1.79
C LEU A 53 5.65 10.70 0.34
N GLN A 54 6.71 11.03 -0.38
CA GLN A 54 6.59 11.42 -1.80
C GLN A 54 6.04 10.27 -2.64
N VAL A 55 6.54 9.04 -2.45
CA VAL A 55 6.01 7.86 -3.14
C VAL A 55 4.53 7.64 -2.82
N ALA A 56 4.13 7.73 -1.55
CA ALA A 56 2.73 7.58 -1.13
C ALA A 56 1.82 8.64 -1.78
N LYS A 57 2.26 9.90 -1.83
CA LYS A 57 1.54 10.98 -2.51
C LYS A 57 1.41 10.75 -4.01
N LYS A 58 2.48 10.27 -4.65
CA LYS A 58 2.48 9.95 -6.08
C LYS A 58 1.51 8.81 -6.40
N ILE A 59 1.47 7.74 -5.60
CA ILE A 59 0.50 6.65 -5.76
C ILE A 59 -0.92 7.19 -5.70
N LYS A 60 -1.24 8.02 -4.69
CA LYS A 60 -2.57 8.63 -4.55
C LYS A 60 -2.90 9.57 -5.72
N GLY A 61 -1.96 10.41 -6.13
CA GLY A 61 -2.16 11.42 -7.19
C GLY A 61 -2.28 10.81 -8.60
N LEU A 62 -1.58 9.72 -8.87
CA LEU A 62 -1.63 9.00 -10.14
C LEU A 62 -2.87 8.09 -10.28
N ASN A 63 -3.56 7.79 -9.18
CA ASN A 63 -4.75 6.96 -9.24
C ASN A 63 -5.87 7.62 -10.06
N LYS A 64 -6.29 6.97 -11.14
CA LYS A 64 -7.42 7.36 -12.00
C LYS A 64 -8.59 6.38 -11.93
N ASN A 65 -8.45 5.30 -11.12
CA ASN A 65 -9.50 4.30 -10.98
C ASN A 65 -10.59 4.80 -10.02
N PRO A 66 -11.82 5.06 -10.48
CA PRO A 66 -12.91 5.56 -9.63
C PRO A 66 -13.37 4.53 -8.57
N ASN A 67 -13.03 3.25 -8.78
CA ASN A 67 -13.37 2.15 -7.88
C ASN A 67 -12.26 1.84 -6.86
N LEU A 68 -11.14 2.58 -6.88
CA LEU A 68 -10.05 2.46 -5.92
C LEU A 68 -9.93 3.77 -5.12
N GLU A 69 -10.13 3.68 -3.82
CA GLU A 69 -9.88 4.79 -2.89
C GLU A 69 -8.58 4.56 -2.14
N ILE A 70 -7.69 5.56 -2.17
CA ILE A 70 -6.39 5.52 -1.50
C ILE A 70 -6.39 6.56 -0.37
N ILE A 71 -6.23 6.08 0.85
CA ILE A 71 -6.12 6.88 2.08
C ILE A 71 -4.69 6.78 2.59
N LEU A 72 -4.09 7.90 2.96
CA LEU A 72 -2.75 7.96 3.56
C LEU A 72 -2.86 8.07 5.08
N THR A 73 -1.95 7.43 5.83
CA THR A 73 -1.86 7.58 7.29
C THR A 73 -1.33 8.96 7.67
N ARG A 74 -0.52 9.57 6.80
CA ARG A 74 -0.08 10.97 6.86
C ARG A 74 0.12 11.49 5.45
N ASP A 75 -0.15 12.76 5.24
CA ASP A 75 0.05 13.46 3.96
C ASP A 75 0.98 14.68 4.08
N ASP A 76 1.56 14.85 5.26
CA ASP A 76 2.57 15.86 5.58
C ASP A 76 3.70 15.26 6.45
N ASP A 77 4.60 16.10 6.98
CA ASP A 77 5.71 15.68 7.85
C ASP A 77 5.29 15.56 9.33
N THR A 78 4.07 15.08 9.59
CA THR A 78 3.65 14.70 10.94
C THR A 78 4.17 13.32 11.33
N TYR A 79 4.21 13.03 12.64
CA TYR A 79 4.57 11.74 13.21
C TYR A 79 3.39 11.11 13.94
N PRO A 80 2.50 10.39 13.25
CA PRO A 80 1.58 9.49 13.93
C PRO A 80 2.36 8.33 14.55
N THR A 81 2.11 8.05 15.82
CA THR A 81 2.69 6.88 16.50
C THR A 81 2.24 5.58 15.84
N LEU A 82 2.95 4.48 16.10
CA LEU A 82 2.58 3.16 15.57
C LEU A 82 1.14 2.77 15.95
N SER A 83 0.71 3.10 17.17
CA SER A 83 -0.66 2.82 17.61
C SER A 83 -1.68 3.68 16.87
N GLU A 84 -1.45 4.98 16.73
CA GLU A 84 -2.36 5.87 15.99
C GLU A 84 -2.52 5.43 14.53
N ARG A 85 -1.43 4.97 13.88
CA ARG A 85 -1.49 4.41 12.51
C ARG A 85 -2.37 3.16 12.46
N THR A 86 -2.18 2.21 13.36
CA THR A 86 -2.96 0.98 13.39
C THR A 86 -4.41 1.21 13.82
N ASP A 87 -4.68 2.15 14.72
CA ASP A 87 -6.03 2.54 15.12
C ASP A 87 -6.79 3.16 13.94
N LEU A 88 -6.13 4.04 13.16
CA LEU A 88 -6.69 4.61 11.94
C LEU A 88 -7.02 3.51 10.91
N VAL A 89 -6.06 2.62 10.64
CA VAL A 89 -6.23 1.48 9.72
C VAL A 89 -7.41 0.61 10.15
N ASN A 90 -7.46 0.22 11.42
CA ASN A 90 -8.51 -0.66 11.94
C ASN A 90 -9.89 0.02 11.98
N LYS A 91 -9.93 1.35 12.17
CA LYS A 91 -11.17 2.15 12.07
C LYS A 91 -11.68 2.24 10.63
N ILE A 92 -10.79 2.41 9.66
CA ILE A 92 -11.14 2.47 8.23
C ILE A 92 -11.59 1.09 7.72
N ASN A 93 -11.00 0.02 8.24
CA ASN A 93 -11.23 -1.37 7.84
C ASN A 93 -11.01 -1.59 6.32
N PRO A 94 -9.81 -1.28 5.76
CA PRO A 94 -9.55 -1.31 4.34
C PRO A 94 -9.46 -2.74 3.78
N ASN A 95 -9.54 -2.87 2.46
CA ASN A 95 -9.26 -4.13 1.76
C ASN A 95 -7.79 -4.53 1.83
N LEU A 96 -6.89 -3.54 1.97
CA LEU A 96 -5.45 -3.73 2.10
C LEU A 96 -4.82 -2.56 2.84
N THR A 97 -3.87 -2.86 3.73
CA THR A 97 -2.92 -1.90 4.30
C THR A 97 -1.54 -2.15 3.66
N LEU A 98 -0.93 -1.11 3.12
CA LEU A 98 0.43 -1.14 2.55
C LEU A 98 1.31 -0.11 3.24
N SER A 99 2.23 -0.55 4.09
CA SER A 99 3.24 0.30 4.73
C SER A 99 4.47 0.41 3.83
N LEU A 100 5.00 1.63 3.65
CA LEU A 100 6.15 1.92 2.81
C LEU A 100 7.35 2.31 3.68
N HIS A 101 8.46 1.63 3.45
CA HIS A 101 9.74 1.82 4.14
C HIS A 101 10.92 1.74 3.18
N ILE A 102 12.11 2.04 3.67
CA ILE A 102 13.37 1.87 2.94
C ILE A 102 14.37 1.23 3.88
N ASN A 103 14.90 0.09 3.46
CA ASN A 103 15.74 -0.75 4.27
C ASN A 103 17.18 -0.23 4.39
N SER A 104 17.84 -0.65 5.46
CA SER A 104 19.28 -0.48 5.64
C SER A 104 19.88 -1.70 6.33
N VAL A 105 21.15 -1.93 6.12
CA VAL A 105 21.92 -2.93 6.85
C VAL A 105 23.12 -2.29 7.53
N LEU A 106 23.51 -2.83 8.68
CA LEU A 106 24.62 -2.29 9.48
C LEU A 106 25.96 -2.27 8.72
N LYS A 107 26.16 -3.24 7.82
CA LYS A 107 27.35 -3.31 6.98
C LYS A 107 27.31 -2.22 5.92
N ALA A 108 28.14 -1.21 6.04
CA ALA A 108 28.13 -0.01 5.19
C ALA A 108 28.34 -0.31 3.70
N ASP A 109 29.19 -1.30 3.39
CA ASP A 109 29.56 -1.77 2.05
C ASP A 109 28.72 -2.98 1.59
N SER A 110 27.53 -3.17 2.14
CA SER A 110 26.63 -4.25 1.75
C SER A 110 26.18 -4.10 0.29
N GLU A 111 26.25 -5.19 -0.46
CA GLU A 111 25.75 -5.27 -1.84
C GLU A 111 24.23 -5.53 -1.92
N LYS A 112 23.54 -5.57 -0.76
CA LYS A 112 22.09 -5.73 -0.74
C LYS A 112 21.40 -4.57 -1.44
N LYS A 113 20.47 -4.92 -2.35
CA LYS A 113 19.65 -3.98 -3.11
C LYS A 113 18.33 -4.62 -3.53
N GLY A 114 17.42 -3.78 -4.03
CA GLY A 114 16.11 -4.20 -4.51
C GLY A 114 15.04 -4.20 -3.41
N ALA A 115 13.79 -4.32 -3.81
CA ALA A 115 12.67 -4.29 -2.91
C ALA A 115 12.53 -5.61 -2.11
N GLU A 116 11.92 -5.53 -0.92
CA GLU A 116 11.49 -6.69 -0.13
C GLU A 116 10.06 -6.49 0.34
N VAL A 117 9.22 -7.54 0.28
CA VAL A 117 7.84 -7.50 0.81
C VAL A 117 7.74 -8.35 2.06
N TYR A 118 7.27 -7.73 3.13
CA TYR A 118 6.86 -8.41 4.35
C TYR A 118 5.33 -8.44 4.43
N TYR A 119 4.76 -9.53 4.94
CA TYR A 119 3.33 -9.69 5.02
C TYR A 119 2.85 -10.17 6.40
N LYS A 120 1.61 -9.78 6.75
CA LYS A 120 0.91 -10.33 7.90
C LYS A 120 0.73 -11.83 7.70
N ASP A 121 1.08 -12.63 8.69
CA ASP A 121 1.10 -14.10 8.60
C ASP A 121 -0.32 -14.67 8.48
N ASN A 122 -0.88 -14.57 7.27
CA ASN A 122 -2.10 -15.22 6.82
C ASN A 122 -2.11 -15.36 5.29
N ASP A 123 -2.95 -16.27 4.78
CA ASP A 123 -3.03 -16.61 3.34
C ASP A 123 -3.42 -15.43 2.46
N ALA A 124 -4.34 -14.57 2.92
CA ALA A 124 -4.80 -13.41 2.16
C ALA A 124 -3.65 -12.42 1.94
N SER A 125 -2.90 -12.09 2.98
CA SER A 125 -1.74 -11.20 2.90
C SER A 125 -0.60 -11.82 2.09
N LYS A 126 -0.36 -13.13 2.23
CA LYS A 126 0.66 -13.85 1.46
C LYS A 126 0.40 -13.77 -0.04
N LYS A 127 -0.82 -14.07 -0.48
CA LYS A 127 -1.20 -13.98 -1.91
C LYS A 127 -1.01 -12.57 -2.47
N LEU A 128 -1.36 -11.54 -1.71
CA LEU A 128 -1.17 -10.15 -2.12
C LEU A 128 0.32 -9.77 -2.16
N ALA A 129 1.11 -10.25 -1.19
CA ALA A 129 2.56 -10.03 -1.15
C ALA A 129 3.27 -10.63 -2.38
N GLU A 130 2.92 -11.84 -2.77
CA GLU A 130 3.47 -12.50 -3.97
C GLU A 130 3.15 -11.71 -5.25
N LYS A 131 1.92 -11.19 -5.36
CA LYS A 131 1.50 -10.36 -6.50
C LYS A 131 2.19 -8.99 -6.52
N LEU A 132 2.38 -8.36 -5.35
CA LEU A 132 3.14 -7.11 -5.25
C LEU A 132 4.60 -7.34 -5.61
N ALA A 133 5.23 -8.39 -5.07
CA ALA A 133 6.62 -8.73 -5.35
C ALA A 133 6.89 -8.97 -6.84
N ALA A 134 5.91 -9.53 -7.58
CA ALA A 134 6.02 -9.74 -9.01
C ALA A 134 6.14 -8.43 -9.84
N LYS A 135 5.84 -7.26 -9.25
CA LYS A 135 6.04 -5.94 -9.89
C LYS A 135 7.49 -5.44 -9.78
N PHE A 136 8.31 -6.10 -8.97
CA PHE A 136 9.70 -5.73 -8.71
C PHE A 136 10.63 -6.89 -9.12
N SER A 137 11.84 -6.54 -9.56
CA SER A 137 12.84 -7.56 -9.89
C SER A 137 13.44 -8.15 -8.61
N HIS A 138 13.50 -9.48 -8.51
CA HIS A 138 14.15 -10.20 -7.39
C HIS A 138 13.67 -9.73 -6.01
N CYS A 139 12.35 -9.61 -5.81
CA CYS A 139 11.74 -9.13 -4.59
C CYS A 139 11.34 -10.30 -3.67
N PRO A 140 12.12 -10.59 -2.60
CA PRO A 140 11.77 -11.64 -1.64
C PRO A 140 10.49 -11.33 -0.88
N VAL A 141 9.72 -12.38 -0.59
CA VAL A 141 8.49 -12.32 0.22
C VAL A 141 8.72 -13.04 1.54
N LYS A 142 8.53 -12.35 2.66
CA LYS A 142 8.89 -12.83 4.00
C LYS A 142 7.80 -12.51 5.03
N THR A 143 7.78 -13.25 6.13
CA THR A 143 7.01 -12.87 7.33
C THR A 143 7.94 -12.20 8.34
N GLN A 144 7.42 -11.19 9.05
CA GLN A 144 8.10 -10.55 10.16
C GLN A 144 7.06 -9.98 11.14
N LYS A 145 7.40 -9.96 12.45
CA LYS A 145 6.54 -9.44 13.51
C LYS A 145 6.60 -7.91 13.62
N LEU A 146 6.42 -7.21 12.49
CA LEU A 146 6.34 -5.75 12.44
C LEU A 146 5.01 -5.25 13.00
N HIS A 147 5.01 -4.07 13.64
CA HIS A 147 3.83 -3.56 14.36
C HIS A 147 2.62 -3.44 13.44
N MET A 148 2.75 -2.77 12.30
CA MET A 148 1.67 -2.57 11.32
C MET A 148 1.09 -3.91 10.84
N LEU A 149 1.94 -4.90 10.54
CA LEU A 149 1.50 -6.22 10.09
C LEU A 149 0.75 -6.98 11.18
N ARG A 150 1.24 -6.91 12.42
CA ARG A 150 0.68 -7.65 13.54
C ARG A 150 -0.64 -7.07 14.04
N MET A 151 -0.74 -5.72 14.09
CA MET A 151 -1.86 -5.03 14.73
C MET A 151 -3.00 -4.67 13.78
N SER A 152 -2.77 -4.72 12.46
CA SER A 152 -3.85 -4.53 11.47
C SER A 152 -4.84 -5.69 11.51
N ASN A 153 -6.14 -5.40 11.50
CA ASN A 153 -7.20 -6.42 11.41
C ASN A 153 -7.36 -6.99 10.00
N ASN A 154 -6.95 -6.23 9.00
CA ASN A 154 -7.08 -6.50 7.56
C ASN A 154 -5.82 -7.15 6.98
N PRO A 155 -5.85 -7.60 5.71
CA PRO A 155 -4.64 -7.94 4.97
C PRO A 155 -3.64 -6.78 5.02
N ALA A 156 -2.40 -7.06 5.38
CA ALA A 156 -1.38 -6.03 5.57
C ALA A 156 -0.03 -6.47 5.00
N LEU A 157 0.59 -5.55 4.26
CA LEU A 157 1.91 -5.67 3.67
C LEU A 157 2.80 -4.52 4.15
N LEU A 158 4.10 -4.77 4.23
CA LEU A 158 5.12 -3.75 4.32
C LEU A 158 6.09 -3.94 3.16
N LEU A 159 6.30 -2.90 2.40
CA LEU A 159 7.21 -2.86 1.27
C LEU A 159 8.43 -2.02 1.62
N GLU A 160 9.57 -2.68 1.70
CA GLU A 160 10.87 -2.03 1.64
C GLU A 160 11.17 -1.71 0.18
N LEU A 161 11.26 -0.43 -0.17
CA LEU A 161 11.41 0.02 -1.55
C LEU A 161 12.80 -0.28 -2.14
N GLY A 162 13.79 -0.48 -1.28
CA GLY A 162 15.19 -0.77 -1.60
C GLY A 162 16.10 -0.59 -0.41
N PHE A 163 17.41 -0.56 -0.63
CA PHE A 163 18.44 -0.41 0.42
C PHE A 163 19.26 0.86 0.24
N VAL A 164 19.32 1.71 1.26
CA VAL A 164 20.12 2.96 1.20
C VAL A 164 21.63 2.73 1.23
N ASN A 165 22.10 1.51 1.48
CA ASN A 165 23.53 1.18 1.52
C ASN A 165 24.19 1.36 0.14
N GLN A 166 23.50 1.06 -0.93
CA GLN A 166 23.99 1.26 -2.29
C GLN A 166 23.70 2.68 -2.78
N LYS A 167 24.74 3.36 -3.26
CA LYS A 167 24.64 4.75 -3.71
C LYS A 167 23.67 4.92 -4.88
N ASP A 168 23.78 4.05 -5.88
CA ASP A 168 22.93 4.06 -7.08
C ASP A 168 21.45 3.85 -6.75
N GLU A 169 21.15 2.93 -5.83
CA GLU A 169 19.77 2.69 -5.39
C GLU A 169 19.24 3.87 -4.56
N ARG A 170 20.06 4.44 -3.68
CA ARG A 170 19.72 5.62 -2.90
C ARG A 170 19.41 6.82 -3.80
N GLU A 171 20.25 7.07 -4.82
CA GLU A 171 20.04 8.14 -5.79
C GLU A 171 18.78 7.89 -6.64
N TYR A 172 18.54 6.64 -7.05
CA TYR A 172 17.32 6.27 -7.77
C TYR A 172 16.06 6.53 -6.94
N LEU A 173 16.01 6.06 -5.68
CA LEU A 173 14.86 6.24 -4.79
C LEU A 173 14.63 7.72 -4.43
N ALA A 174 15.68 8.53 -4.35
CA ALA A 174 15.59 9.97 -4.12
C ALA A 174 15.12 10.74 -5.37
N SER A 175 15.29 10.18 -6.57
CA SER A 175 14.97 10.85 -7.82
C SER A 175 13.47 10.86 -8.10
N GLU A 176 13.00 11.93 -8.76
CA GLU A 176 11.61 12.01 -9.23
C GLU A 176 11.24 10.84 -10.14
N LYS A 177 12.16 10.43 -11.02
CA LYS A 177 12.00 9.28 -11.91
C LYS A 177 11.79 7.99 -11.13
N GLY A 178 12.66 7.68 -10.18
CA GLY A 178 12.57 6.44 -9.38
C GLY A 178 11.31 6.39 -8.53
N GLN A 179 10.90 7.53 -7.95
CA GLN A 179 9.66 7.64 -7.20
C GLN A 179 8.41 7.44 -8.07
N ASN A 180 8.39 8.00 -9.30
CA ASN A 180 7.29 7.82 -10.24
C ASN A 180 7.19 6.35 -10.69
N GLU A 181 8.29 5.74 -11.13
CA GLU A 181 8.32 4.34 -11.55
C GLU A 181 7.89 3.39 -10.41
N THR A 182 8.32 3.67 -9.17
CA THR A 182 7.91 2.91 -7.99
C THR A 182 6.42 3.06 -7.71
N ALA A 183 5.89 4.29 -7.78
CA ALA A 183 4.48 4.57 -7.58
C ALA A 183 3.61 3.88 -8.64
N GLU A 184 4.03 3.89 -9.91
CA GLU A 184 3.34 3.23 -11.02
C GLU A 184 3.29 1.71 -10.85
N LYS A 185 4.38 1.06 -10.41
CA LYS A 185 4.42 -0.37 -10.12
C LYS A 185 3.43 -0.74 -9.00
N ILE A 186 3.42 0.04 -7.92
CA ILE A 186 2.49 -0.16 -6.80
C ILE A 186 1.05 0.05 -7.27
N LEU A 187 0.78 1.12 -8.01
CA LEU A 187 -0.56 1.42 -8.50
C LEU A 187 -1.07 0.34 -9.48
N SER A 188 -0.19 -0.17 -10.36
CA SER A 188 -0.52 -1.33 -11.23
C SER A 188 -0.98 -2.53 -10.39
N PHE A 189 -0.21 -2.89 -9.34
CA PHE A 189 -0.62 -3.95 -8.41
C PHE A 189 -1.98 -3.66 -7.75
N LEU A 190 -2.20 -2.43 -7.28
CA LEU A 190 -3.45 -2.05 -6.62
C LEU A 190 -4.66 -2.14 -7.55
N ASN A 191 -4.52 -1.82 -8.83
CA ASN A 191 -5.58 -1.87 -9.83
C ASN A 191 -5.95 -3.30 -10.27
N GLU A 192 -5.02 -4.24 -10.17
CA GLU A 192 -5.21 -5.64 -10.58
C GLU A 192 -5.81 -6.53 -9.46
N ASN A 193 -5.86 -6.04 -8.24
CA ASN A 193 -6.24 -6.80 -7.06
C ASN A 193 -7.27 -6.07 -6.22
#